data_4f44389bfa9f9bc89210b5fa1c1fb001
#
_entry.id   4f44389bfa9f9bc89210b5fa1c1fb001
#
_cell.length_a   1.000
_cell.length_b   1.000
_cell.length_c   1.000
_cell.angle_alpha   90.00
_cell.angle_beta   90.00
_cell.angle_gamma   90.00
#
_symmetry.space_group_name_H-M   'P 1'
#
loop_
_entity.id
_entity.type
_entity.pdbx_description
1 polymer ?
#
loop_
_entity_poly.entity_id
_entity_poly.type
_entity_poly.pdbx_seq_one_letter_code
_entity_poly.pdbx_strand_id
1 'polypeptide(L)'
;IEIMLEGDADGRGFQYPIPTYSITREFDWSETENNRLLFEMTSKYGTPYFSNYINSDMEPGDVRSMCCRLRLDLRELRRKTGGFFGSGESTGSVGVVTINLPRIAYLAKDKEDFYRRLDHLMDLSARSLKTKREVITGLLKGGLYPYTKRYLGSFDSHFSTIGIIGMNEAGLNAGWIQKDLTHKETQ
;
A
#
# COMPACT_ATOMS: atom_id res chain seq x y z
N ILE A 1 -14.59 19.20 1.76
CA ILE A 1 -13.28 19.75 2.16
C ILE A 1 -13.45 20.72 3.34
N GLU A 2 -14.38 21.66 3.28
CA GLU A 2 -14.65 22.63 4.35
C GLU A 2 -14.78 21.97 5.73
N ILE A 3 -15.66 20.98 5.87
CA ILE A 3 -15.85 20.21 7.12
C ILE A 3 -14.54 19.60 7.61
N MET A 4 -13.70 19.12 6.70
CA MET A 4 -12.39 18.56 7.08
C MET A 4 -11.39 19.64 7.51
N LEU A 5 -11.51 20.86 6.98
CA LEU A 5 -10.72 22.02 7.39
C LEU A 5 -11.13 22.55 8.75
N GLU A 6 -12.41 22.55 9.05
CA GLU A 6 -12.96 22.94 10.36
C GLU A 6 -12.51 21.98 11.47
N GLY A 7 -12.51 20.69 11.17
CA GLY A 7 -12.18 19.66 12.14
C GLY A 7 -13.37 19.26 13.02
N ASP A 8 -13.06 18.56 14.12
CA ASP A 8 -14.05 18.16 15.10
C ASP A 8 -14.48 19.34 16.03
N ALA A 9 -15.33 19.05 17.00
CA ALA A 9 -15.82 20.05 17.95
C ALA A 9 -14.70 20.71 18.77
N ASP A 10 -13.53 20.10 18.87
CA ASP A 10 -12.33 20.62 19.53
C ASP A 10 -11.36 21.28 18.54
N GLY A 11 -11.73 21.41 17.28
CA GLY A 11 -10.89 21.96 16.20
C GLY A 11 -9.75 21.05 15.75
N ARG A 12 -9.82 19.74 16.06
CA ARG A 12 -8.82 18.77 15.62
C ARG A 12 -9.18 18.24 14.23
N GLY A 13 -8.16 18.11 13.36
CA GLY A 13 -8.35 17.52 12.04
C GLY A 13 -8.81 16.06 12.11
N PHE A 14 -9.74 15.70 11.23
CA PHE A 14 -10.19 14.31 11.13
C PHE A 14 -9.07 13.40 10.62
N GLN A 15 -8.85 12.27 11.29
CA GLN A 15 -7.94 11.23 10.82
C GLN A 15 -8.57 10.35 9.74
N TYR A 16 -9.88 10.22 9.71
CA TYR A 16 -10.68 9.44 8.75
C TYR A 16 -11.96 10.19 8.37
N PRO A 17 -12.47 10.03 7.14
CA PRO A 17 -11.85 9.28 6.03
C PRO A 17 -10.59 9.99 5.51
N ILE A 18 -9.63 9.23 4.97
CA ILE A 18 -8.45 9.79 4.30
C ILE A 18 -8.75 9.85 2.80
N PRO A 19 -9.05 11.00 2.22
CA PRO A 19 -9.32 11.11 0.80
C PRO A 19 -8.03 10.93 -0.02
N THR A 20 -8.20 10.44 -1.24
CA THR A 20 -7.12 10.36 -2.23
C THR A 20 -7.58 10.99 -3.52
N TYR A 21 -6.82 11.95 -4.02
CA TYR A 21 -7.07 12.60 -5.29
C TYR A 21 -6.20 11.97 -6.39
N SER A 22 -6.83 11.62 -7.50
CA SER A 22 -6.14 11.14 -8.69
C SER A 22 -5.69 12.33 -9.52
N ILE A 23 -4.39 12.50 -9.70
CA ILE A 23 -3.81 13.49 -10.59
C ILE A 23 -3.63 12.86 -11.96
N THR A 24 -4.46 13.28 -12.90
CA THR A 24 -4.42 12.89 -14.31
C THR A 24 -4.02 14.08 -15.18
N ARG A 25 -3.87 13.87 -16.47
CA ARG A 25 -3.59 14.97 -17.42
C ARG A 25 -4.73 15.99 -17.51
N GLU A 26 -5.93 15.58 -17.14
CA GLU A 26 -7.15 16.41 -17.13
C GLU A 26 -7.37 17.13 -15.80
N PHE A 27 -6.45 16.96 -14.83
CA PHE A 27 -6.57 17.65 -13.55
C PHE A 27 -6.53 19.17 -13.76
N ASP A 28 -7.58 19.85 -13.29
CA ASP A 28 -7.68 21.30 -13.37
C ASP A 28 -6.77 21.96 -12.32
N TRP A 29 -5.73 22.63 -12.78
CA TRP A 29 -4.78 23.37 -11.93
C TRP A 29 -5.16 24.84 -11.72
N SER A 30 -6.31 25.30 -12.25
CA SER A 30 -6.75 26.67 -12.09
C SER A 30 -7.06 27.03 -10.63
N GLU A 31 -7.04 28.33 -10.32
CA GLU A 31 -7.34 28.86 -9.00
C GLU A 31 -8.87 28.86 -8.71
N THR A 32 -9.47 27.67 -8.70
CA THR A 32 -10.86 27.50 -8.29
C THR A 32 -10.97 27.45 -6.76
N GLU A 33 -12.14 27.75 -6.23
CA GLU A 33 -12.42 27.62 -4.79
C GLU A 33 -12.15 26.20 -4.27
N ASN A 34 -12.50 25.19 -5.03
CA ASN A 34 -12.23 23.80 -4.68
C ASN A 34 -10.72 23.52 -4.57
N ASN A 35 -9.93 23.99 -5.53
CA ASN A 35 -8.48 23.80 -5.51
C ASN A 35 -7.83 24.58 -4.36
N ARG A 36 -8.29 25.80 -4.09
CA ARG A 36 -7.85 26.59 -2.95
C ARG A 36 -8.05 25.83 -1.64
N LEU A 37 -9.26 25.33 -1.40
CA LEU A 37 -9.60 24.54 -0.21
C LEU A 37 -8.82 23.22 -0.14
N LEU A 38 -8.60 22.57 -1.29
CA LEU A 38 -7.84 21.32 -1.38
C LEU A 38 -6.38 21.53 -0.93
N PHE A 39 -5.74 22.57 -1.45
CA PHE A 39 -4.34 22.85 -1.11
C PHE A 39 -4.19 23.45 0.29
N GLU A 40 -5.17 24.21 0.78
CA GLU A 40 -5.22 24.66 2.16
C GLU A 40 -5.29 23.49 3.13
N MET A 41 -6.18 22.52 2.88
CA MET A 41 -6.27 21.30 3.69
C MET A 41 -4.96 20.50 3.65
N THR A 42 -4.33 20.41 2.47
CA THR A 42 -3.06 19.72 2.31
C THR A 42 -1.96 20.38 3.13
N SER A 43 -1.87 21.70 3.11
CA SER A 43 -0.85 22.44 3.85
C SER A 43 -1.05 22.37 5.36
N LYS A 44 -2.32 22.35 5.82
CA LYS A 44 -2.66 22.34 7.24
C LYS A 44 -2.53 20.96 7.88
N TYR A 45 -2.96 19.92 7.19
CA TYR A 45 -3.10 18.57 7.78
C TYR A 45 -2.27 17.48 7.07
N GLY A 46 -1.60 17.78 5.96
CA GLY A 46 -0.91 16.78 5.15
C GLY A 46 -1.87 15.79 4.46
N THR A 47 -3.15 16.12 4.37
CA THR A 47 -4.20 15.37 3.69
C THR A 47 -4.93 16.29 2.70
N PRO A 48 -5.46 15.78 1.61
CA PRO A 48 -5.54 14.40 1.15
C PRO A 48 -4.21 13.85 0.63
N TYR A 49 -4.18 12.55 0.31
CA TYR A 49 -3.10 11.98 -0.48
C TYR A 49 -3.35 12.18 -1.97
N PHE A 50 -2.28 12.21 -2.75
CA PHE A 50 -2.36 12.34 -4.20
C PHE A 50 -1.78 11.12 -4.89
N SER A 51 -2.54 10.55 -5.82
CA SER A 51 -2.08 9.48 -6.71
C SER A 51 -1.79 10.07 -8.09
N ASN A 52 -0.52 10.11 -8.48
CA ASN A 52 -0.10 10.68 -9.76
C ASN A 52 -0.15 9.62 -10.86
N TYR A 53 -0.98 9.87 -11.89
CA TYR A 53 -1.14 9.04 -13.08
C TYR A 53 -0.58 9.68 -14.35
N ILE A 54 0.01 10.89 -14.27
CA ILE A 54 0.55 11.59 -15.44
C ILE A 54 1.70 10.81 -16.07
N ASN A 55 2.60 10.27 -15.24
CA ASN A 55 3.75 9.48 -15.66
C ASN A 55 3.59 7.99 -15.29
N SER A 56 2.37 7.49 -15.26
CA SER A 56 2.04 6.11 -14.96
C SER A 56 1.58 5.39 -16.21
N ASP A 57 1.91 4.11 -16.30
CA ASP A 57 1.37 3.17 -17.30
C ASP A 57 0.00 2.61 -16.91
N MET A 58 -0.55 3.03 -15.76
CA MET A 58 -1.83 2.61 -15.23
C MET A 58 -2.84 3.75 -15.25
N GLU A 59 -4.09 3.41 -15.57
CA GLU A 59 -5.22 4.32 -15.46
C GLU A 59 -5.86 4.25 -14.06
N PRO A 60 -6.51 5.33 -13.57
CA PRO A 60 -7.19 5.31 -12.27
C PRO A 60 -8.20 4.16 -12.12
N GLY A 61 -8.85 3.77 -13.23
CA GLY A 61 -9.81 2.65 -13.25
C GLY A 61 -9.20 1.26 -13.11
N ASP A 62 -7.89 1.12 -13.36
CA ASP A 62 -7.17 -0.15 -13.30
C ASP A 62 -6.53 -0.40 -11.94
N VAL A 63 -6.64 0.55 -11.02
CA VAL A 63 -5.98 0.51 -9.73
C VAL A 63 -7.01 0.52 -8.60
N ARG A 64 -6.77 -0.31 -7.60
CA ARG A 64 -7.43 -0.18 -6.29
C ARG A 64 -6.39 0.16 -5.25
N SER A 65 -6.74 1.09 -4.39
CA SER A 65 -5.89 1.49 -3.28
C SER A 65 -6.39 0.82 -2.01
N MET A 66 -5.48 0.21 -1.26
CA MET A 66 -5.74 -0.28 0.09
C MET A 66 -5.55 0.85 1.12
N CYS A 67 -5.93 0.61 2.37
CA CYS A 67 -5.86 1.60 3.46
C CYS A 67 -4.49 2.29 3.58
N CYS A 68 -3.40 1.57 3.32
CA CYS A 68 -2.02 2.10 3.35
C CYS A 68 -1.55 2.65 2.01
N ARG A 69 -2.46 2.97 1.09
CA ARG A 69 -2.16 3.50 -0.26
C ARG A 69 -1.35 2.56 -1.16
N LEU A 70 -1.34 1.27 -0.84
CA LEU A 70 -0.80 0.26 -1.75
C LEU A 70 -1.66 0.23 -3.02
N ARG A 71 -1.02 0.46 -4.15
CA ARG A 71 -1.68 0.39 -5.47
C ARG A 71 -1.70 -1.06 -5.93
N LEU A 72 -2.88 -1.56 -6.23
CA LEU A 72 -3.09 -2.92 -6.75
C LEU A 72 -3.38 -2.81 -8.25
N ASP A 73 -2.52 -3.39 -9.06
CA ASP A 73 -2.75 -3.51 -10.51
C ASP A 73 -3.76 -4.64 -10.76
N LEU A 74 -4.93 -4.26 -11.24
CA LEU A 74 -6.02 -5.20 -11.52
C LEU A 74 -6.00 -5.78 -12.94
N ARG A 75 -5.10 -5.34 -13.81
CA ARG A 75 -5.05 -5.80 -15.22
C ARG A 75 -4.83 -7.29 -15.34
N GLU A 76 -3.88 -7.84 -14.55
CA GLU A 76 -3.66 -9.29 -14.52
C GLU A 76 -4.83 -10.08 -13.94
N LEU A 77 -5.48 -9.53 -12.91
CA LEU A 77 -6.64 -10.16 -12.30
C LEU A 77 -7.80 -10.24 -13.30
N ARG A 78 -8.05 -9.17 -14.04
CA ARG A 78 -9.06 -9.13 -15.11
C ARG A 78 -8.75 -10.12 -16.24
N ARG A 79 -7.48 -10.31 -16.60
CA ARG A 79 -7.07 -11.32 -17.60
C ARG A 79 -7.35 -12.74 -17.12
N LYS A 80 -7.04 -13.06 -15.87
CA LYS A 80 -7.25 -14.40 -15.29
C LYS A 80 -8.72 -14.77 -15.12
N THR A 81 -9.57 -13.80 -14.90
CA THR A 81 -11.04 -13.99 -14.68
C THR A 81 -11.87 -13.84 -15.93
N GLY A 82 -11.26 -13.71 -17.13
CA GLY A 82 -11.98 -13.62 -18.41
C GLY A 82 -12.80 -12.34 -18.58
N GLY A 83 -12.46 -11.27 -17.86
CA GLY A 83 -13.15 -9.98 -17.99
C GLY A 83 -14.52 -9.93 -17.32
N PHE A 84 -14.85 -10.87 -16.44
CA PHE A 84 -16.14 -10.89 -15.73
C PHE A 84 -16.29 -9.61 -14.88
N PHE A 85 -17.41 -8.93 -15.06
CA PHE A 85 -17.83 -7.79 -14.24
C PHE A 85 -17.79 -8.17 -12.75
N GLY A 86 -17.06 -7.41 -11.93
CA GLY A 86 -17.02 -7.59 -10.47
C GLY A 86 -15.71 -8.15 -9.89
N SER A 87 -14.79 -8.71 -10.69
CA SER A 87 -13.53 -9.27 -10.17
C SER A 87 -12.62 -8.22 -9.49
N GLY A 88 -12.74 -6.95 -9.89
CA GLY A 88 -12.01 -5.83 -9.27
C GLY A 88 -12.68 -5.27 -8.01
N GLU A 89 -13.98 -5.50 -7.84
CA GLU A 89 -14.74 -4.94 -6.71
C GLU A 89 -14.56 -5.75 -5.40
N SER A 90 -14.20 -7.03 -5.54
CA SER A 90 -13.99 -7.94 -4.40
C SER A 90 -12.52 -8.14 -4.05
N THR A 91 -11.64 -7.19 -4.38
CA THR A 91 -10.22 -7.25 -4.03
C THR A 91 -9.94 -6.64 -2.67
N GLY A 92 -8.93 -7.21 -1.98
CA GLY A 92 -8.49 -6.74 -0.69
C GLY A 92 -7.18 -7.42 -0.29
N SER A 93 -6.89 -7.45 1.00
CA SER A 93 -5.71 -8.14 1.54
C SER A 93 -6.11 -9.13 2.62
N VAL A 94 -5.54 -10.32 2.55
CA VAL A 94 -5.66 -11.34 3.60
C VAL A 94 -4.58 -11.20 4.67
N GLY A 95 -3.50 -10.49 4.35
CA GLY A 95 -2.43 -10.27 5.30
C GLY A 95 -1.27 -9.49 4.69
N VAL A 96 -0.57 -8.79 5.58
CA VAL A 96 0.63 -8.00 5.25
C VAL A 96 1.74 -8.39 6.22
N VAL A 97 2.94 -8.56 5.71
CA VAL A 97 4.18 -8.65 6.49
C VAL A 97 5.10 -7.53 6.02
N THR A 98 5.71 -6.80 6.93
CA THR A 98 6.67 -5.75 6.59
C THR A 98 8.06 -6.12 7.08
N ILE A 99 9.02 -6.15 6.17
CA ILE A 99 10.42 -6.48 6.44
C ILE A 99 11.18 -5.21 6.83
N ASN A 100 11.87 -5.26 7.96
CA ASN A 100 12.69 -4.18 8.48
C ASN A 100 14.10 -4.26 7.89
N LEU A 101 14.33 -3.57 6.76
CA LEU A 101 15.63 -3.55 6.07
C LEU A 101 16.76 -2.92 6.92
N PRO A 102 16.56 -1.81 7.67
CA PRO A 102 17.58 -1.25 8.55
C PRO A 102 18.18 -2.27 9.53
N ARG A 103 17.31 -3.11 10.13
CA ARG A 103 17.76 -4.15 11.04
C ARG A 103 18.57 -5.24 10.34
N ILE A 104 18.15 -5.63 9.13
CA ILE A 104 18.90 -6.63 8.34
C ILE A 104 20.29 -6.07 8.01
N ALA A 105 20.33 -4.83 7.53
CA ALA A 105 21.58 -4.16 7.15
C ALA A 105 22.55 -4.00 8.34
N TYR A 106 22.03 -3.61 9.50
CA TYR A 106 22.81 -3.49 10.73
C TYR A 106 23.42 -4.83 11.17
N LEU A 107 22.70 -5.93 11.01
CA LEU A 107 23.15 -7.27 11.44
C LEU A 107 23.98 -8.00 10.39
N ALA A 108 23.97 -7.55 9.17
CA ALA A 108 24.71 -8.17 8.07
C ALA A 108 26.19 -7.73 8.11
N LYS A 109 27.09 -8.65 7.78
CA LYS A 109 28.52 -8.41 7.73
C LYS A 109 28.96 -7.74 6.43
N ASP A 110 28.30 -8.12 5.34
CA ASP A 110 28.56 -7.70 3.97
C ASP A 110 27.29 -7.78 3.13
N LYS A 111 27.40 -7.47 1.84
CA LYS A 111 26.31 -7.47 0.87
C LYS A 111 25.69 -8.88 0.71
N GLU A 112 26.54 -9.90 0.64
CA GLU A 112 26.10 -11.29 0.46
C GLU A 112 25.30 -11.78 1.69
N ASP A 113 25.76 -11.44 2.89
CA ASP A 113 25.04 -11.76 4.14
C ASP A 113 23.72 -11.01 4.24
N PHE A 114 23.67 -9.75 3.76
CA PHE A 114 22.44 -8.96 3.69
C PHE A 114 21.39 -9.66 2.81
N TYR A 115 21.74 -10.02 1.59
CA TYR A 115 20.80 -10.70 0.69
C TYR A 115 20.39 -12.06 1.21
N ARG A 116 21.30 -12.85 1.74
CA ARG A 116 20.97 -14.14 2.34
C ARG A 116 19.95 -14.03 3.49
N ARG A 117 20.09 -13.01 4.35
CA ARG A 117 19.13 -12.71 5.43
C ARG A 117 17.81 -12.23 4.88
N LEU A 118 17.83 -11.38 3.87
CA LEU A 118 16.64 -10.86 3.21
C LEU A 118 15.85 -12.02 2.58
N ASP A 119 16.49 -12.85 1.79
CA ASP A 119 15.85 -14.03 1.16
C ASP A 119 15.22 -14.95 2.19
N HIS A 120 15.93 -15.24 3.28
CA HIS A 120 15.38 -16.04 4.37
C HIS A 120 14.11 -15.43 4.97
N LEU A 121 14.07 -14.12 5.20
CA LEU A 121 12.91 -13.44 5.74
C LEU A 121 11.78 -13.33 4.71
N MET A 122 12.10 -13.20 3.43
CA MET A 122 11.11 -13.24 2.34
C MET A 122 10.42 -14.59 2.28
N ASP A 123 11.18 -15.69 2.32
CA ASP A 123 10.64 -17.06 2.35
C ASP A 123 9.79 -17.33 3.59
N LEU A 124 10.24 -16.88 4.75
CA LEU A 124 9.49 -16.99 5.99
C LEU A 124 8.17 -16.23 5.92
N SER A 125 8.20 -15.02 5.38
CA SER A 125 7.02 -14.17 5.18
C SER A 125 6.02 -14.81 4.21
N ALA A 126 6.51 -15.35 3.10
CA ALA A 126 5.67 -16.04 2.11
C ALA A 126 4.97 -17.26 2.72
N ARG A 127 5.71 -18.09 3.48
CA ARG A 127 5.14 -19.26 4.19
C ARG A 127 4.12 -18.83 5.23
N SER A 128 4.42 -17.80 6.02
CA SER A 128 3.51 -17.28 7.03
C SER A 128 2.19 -16.79 6.41
N LEU A 129 2.28 -16.01 5.32
CA LEU A 129 1.11 -15.51 4.60
C LEU A 129 0.30 -16.63 3.94
N LYS A 130 0.97 -17.66 3.42
CA LYS A 130 0.29 -18.85 2.89
C LYS A 130 -0.50 -19.58 3.98
N THR A 131 0.11 -19.85 5.12
CA THR A 131 -0.56 -20.48 6.26
C THR A 131 -1.73 -19.64 6.75
N LYS A 132 -1.55 -18.33 6.88
CA LYS A 132 -2.63 -17.42 7.24
C LYS A 132 -3.80 -17.51 6.26
N ARG A 133 -3.53 -17.50 4.95
CA ARG A 133 -4.56 -17.62 3.92
C ARG A 133 -5.34 -18.93 4.05
N GLU A 134 -4.64 -20.05 4.24
CA GLU A 134 -5.27 -21.36 4.41
C GLU A 134 -6.19 -21.39 5.63
N VAL A 135 -5.71 -20.88 6.77
CA VAL A 135 -6.49 -20.81 8.01
C VAL A 135 -7.74 -19.95 7.85
N ILE A 136 -7.62 -18.70 7.39
CA ILE A 136 -8.77 -17.80 7.27
C ILE A 136 -9.77 -18.27 6.21
N THR A 137 -9.29 -18.93 5.14
CA THR A 137 -10.19 -19.52 4.13
C THR A 137 -10.97 -20.69 4.72
N GLY A 138 -10.33 -21.52 5.55
CA GLY A 138 -11.00 -22.58 6.30
C GLY A 138 -12.08 -22.02 7.25
N LEU A 139 -11.75 -20.99 7.99
CA LEU A 139 -12.68 -20.31 8.90
C LEU A 139 -13.85 -19.63 8.16
N LEU A 140 -13.60 -19.04 6.99
CA LEU A 140 -14.65 -18.49 6.13
C LEU A 140 -15.63 -19.58 5.68
N LYS A 141 -15.09 -20.73 5.22
CA LYS A 141 -15.91 -21.89 4.83
C LYS A 141 -16.73 -22.41 6.00
N GLY A 142 -16.13 -22.46 7.19
CA GLY A 142 -16.76 -22.87 8.45
C GLY A 142 -17.80 -21.88 9.00
N GLY A 143 -17.94 -20.69 8.39
CA GLY A 143 -18.98 -19.72 8.75
C GLY A 143 -18.57 -18.73 9.86
N LEU A 144 -17.30 -18.69 10.26
CA LEU A 144 -16.82 -17.73 11.28
C LEU A 144 -16.96 -16.27 10.85
N TYR A 145 -16.89 -16.00 9.53
CA TYR A 145 -17.04 -14.67 8.96
C TYR A 145 -18.32 -14.53 8.13
N PRO A 146 -19.52 -14.46 8.77
CA PRO A 146 -20.78 -14.51 8.05
C PRO A 146 -20.98 -13.33 7.08
N TYR A 147 -20.58 -12.13 7.47
CA TYR A 147 -20.66 -10.94 6.61
C TYR A 147 -19.67 -11.02 5.44
N THR A 148 -18.44 -11.40 5.70
CA THR A 148 -17.43 -11.59 4.65
C THR A 148 -17.88 -12.66 3.65
N LYS A 149 -18.41 -13.78 4.14
CA LYS A 149 -18.94 -14.84 3.29
C LYS A 149 -20.11 -14.36 2.42
N ARG A 150 -21.00 -13.54 2.99
CA ARG A 150 -22.16 -13.01 2.28
C ARG A 150 -21.77 -12.01 1.18
N TYR A 151 -20.84 -11.10 1.48
CA TYR A 151 -20.53 -9.98 0.58
C TYR A 151 -19.36 -10.24 -0.35
N LEU A 152 -18.36 -11.00 0.06
CA LEU A 152 -17.15 -11.29 -0.72
C LEU A 152 -17.15 -12.72 -1.30
N GLY A 153 -17.81 -13.66 -0.64
CA GLY A 153 -17.88 -15.06 -1.07
C GLY A 153 -16.59 -15.84 -0.82
N SER A 154 -15.45 -15.38 -1.35
CA SER A 154 -14.14 -16.00 -1.19
C SER A 154 -13.02 -14.95 -1.02
N PHE A 155 -11.80 -15.43 -0.71
CA PHE A 155 -10.59 -14.61 -0.69
C PHE A 155 -9.72 -14.80 -1.95
N ASP A 156 -10.26 -15.37 -3.03
CA ASP A 156 -9.45 -15.74 -4.20
C ASP A 156 -8.86 -14.53 -4.92
N SER A 157 -9.57 -13.40 -4.91
CA SER A 157 -9.12 -12.12 -5.47
C SER A 157 -8.38 -11.22 -4.45
N HIS A 158 -8.07 -11.73 -3.26
CA HIS A 158 -7.37 -10.97 -2.22
C HIS A 158 -5.86 -11.26 -2.26
N PHE A 159 -5.08 -10.25 -1.95
CA PHE A 159 -3.62 -10.31 -2.00
C PHE A 159 -3.03 -10.75 -0.65
N SER A 160 -1.89 -11.43 -0.73
CA SER A 160 -0.94 -11.59 0.37
C SER A 160 0.23 -10.67 0.08
N THR A 161 0.51 -9.73 0.97
CA THR A 161 1.43 -8.62 0.69
C THR A 161 2.69 -8.75 1.54
N ILE A 162 3.87 -8.62 0.91
CA ILE A 162 5.13 -8.43 1.60
C ILE A 162 5.61 -7.03 1.29
N GLY A 163 5.69 -6.19 2.32
CA GLY A 163 6.23 -4.83 2.24
C GLY A 163 7.67 -4.77 2.75
N ILE A 164 8.35 -3.71 2.39
CA ILE A 164 9.67 -3.36 2.91
C ILE A 164 9.64 -1.96 3.47
N ILE A 165 10.44 -1.69 4.50
CA ILE A 165 10.56 -0.36 5.11
C ILE A 165 12.03 -0.01 5.34
N GLY A 166 12.35 1.27 5.21
CA GLY A 166 13.64 1.82 5.61
C GLY A 166 14.78 1.51 4.66
N MET A 167 14.58 1.58 3.34
CA MET A 167 15.64 1.36 2.36
C MET A 167 16.77 2.36 2.52
N ASN A 168 16.45 3.64 2.77
CA ASN A 168 17.46 4.67 3.01
C ASN A 168 18.27 4.36 4.27
N GLU A 169 17.61 4.06 5.37
CA GLU A 169 18.20 3.74 6.65
C GLU A 169 18.99 2.42 6.60
N ALA A 170 18.64 1.51 5.70
CA ALA A 170 19.41 0.30 5.47
C ALA A 170 20.81 0.62 4.95
N GLY A 171 20.93 1.53 3.98
CA GLY A 171 22.23 2.01 3.50
C GLY A 171 23.08 2.66 4.59
N LEU A 172 22.45 3.51 5.41
CA LEU A 172 23.12 4.17 6.53
C LEU A 172 23.58 3.19 7.63
N ASN A 173 22.81 2.12 7.86
CA ASN A 173 23.09 1.12 8.90
C ASN A 173 24.02 0.00 8.43
N ALA A 174 24.20 -0.17 7.12
CA ALA A 174 25.10 -1.17 6.56
C ALA A 174 26.55 -0.80 6.82
N GLY A 175 27.24 -1.53 7.69
CA GLY A 175 28.61 -1.23 8.11
C GLY A 175 29.64 -1.15 6.96
N TRP A 176 29.31 -1.76 5.81
CA TRP A 176 30.15 -1.77 4.61
C TRP A 176 29.82 -0.65 3.60
N ILE A 177 28.73 0.11 3.80
CA ILE A 177 28.32 1.21 2.92
C ILE A 177 28.29 2.53 3.68
N GLN A 178 27.49 2.61 4.74
CA GLN A 178 27.26 3.81 5.58
C GLN A 178 26.88 5.06 4.78
N LYS A 179 26.09 4.89 3.71
CA LYS A 179 25.66 5.95 2.82
C LYS A 179 24.15 5.83 2.55
N ASP A 180 23.51 6.97 2.33
CA ASP A 180 22.09 7.04 1.98
C ASP A 180 21.84 6.68 0.50
N LEU A 181 20.56 6.65 0.09
CA LEU A 181 20.16 6.31 -1.28
C LEU A 181 20.57 7.33 -2.35
N THR A 182 21.17 8.46 -2.00
CA THR A 182 21.71 9.41 -2.99
C THR A 182 23.02 8.89 -3.60
N HIS A 183 23.67 7.92 -2.97
CA HIS A 183 24.92 7.32 -3.39
C HIS A 183 24.68 6.04 -4.20
N LYS A 184 25.41 5.91 -5.33
CA LYS A 184 25.30 4.76 -6.24
C LYS A 184 25.58 3.41 -5.56
N GLU A 185 26.46 3.39 -4.58
CA GLU A 185 26.81 2.16 -3.85
C GLU A 185 25.65 1.64 -3.00
N THR A 186 24.71 2.51 -2.65
CA THR A 186 23.50 2.13 -1.89
C THR A 186 22.33 1.75 -2.79
N GLN A 187 22.31 2.28 -4.01
CA GLN A 187 21.30 1.98 -5.03
C GLN A 187 21.48 0.58 -5.64
#